data_5001deb233e14d68e342dc210c7a0475
#
_entry.id   5001deb233e14d68e342dc210c7a0475
#
_cell.length_a   1.000
_cell.length_b   1.000
_cell.length_c   1.000
_cell.angle_alpha   90.00
_cell.angle_beta   90.00
_cell.angle_gamma   90.00
#
_symmetry.space_group_name_H-M   'P 1'
#
loop_
_entity.id
_entity.type
_entity.pdbx_description
1 polymer ?
#
loop_
_entity_poly.entity_id
_entity_poly.type
_entity_poly.pdbx_seq_one_letter_code
_entity_poly.pdbx_strand_id
1 'polypeptide(L)'
;MIRFFSIACLLGISIFQNTYAQQQFSAGPSWLKQATFYQLYPQSFKDSDGDGVGDLNGIVQKLDYLQSLGITAIWMNPIFESPFFDAGYDVADYYKIAPRYGNESNLKKLIEEAHKRNIKLVLDLVAGHTSDQHPWFKASAQKKKNEFTDRYIWTKSKSLLPEKFVAGNFERNGNYLKNFFDCQPALNFGYVNPNPKNKWEQSITSPGPVAMRQELKKIIAYWMDMGVDGFRVDMASSLIKNDADFAATTQLWAEMRNWFQDKYPQGVLIAEWSNPAQSINAGFMIDFMMHFNVPGFPSMFFNKGGVFTRDTCFFSTDANGSADEFIKNYTEQLESTESKGYVSVATANHDISRLNCGSRNTDEQLK
;
A
#
# COMPACT_ATOMS: atom_id res chain seq x y z
N MET A 1 -53.12 56.91 19.94
CA MET A 1 -51.67 56.87 19.63
C MET A 1 -51.10 55.52 20.15
N ILE A 2 -51.16 54.49 19.29
CA ILE A 2 -50.79 53.13 19.63
C ILE A 2 -49.36 52.89 19.08
N ARG A 3 -48.40 52.63 19.97
CA ARG A 3 -47.00 52.27 19.56
C ARG A 3 -46.89 50.75 19.36
N PHE A 4 -46.57 50.31 18.17
CA PHE A 4 -46.21 48.95 17.83
C PHE A 4 -44.73 48.74 18.20
N PHE A 5 -44.44 47.79 19.08
CA PHE A 5 -43.09 47.24 19.29
C PHE A 5 -42.88 46.04 18.35
N SER A 6 -41.98 46.20 17.39
CA SER A 6 -41.51 45.09 16.56
C SER A 6 -40.37 44.36 17.30
N ILE A 7 -40.63 43.13 17.69
CA ILE A 7 -39.57 42.20 18.21
C ILE A 7 -38.96 41.51 17.00
N ALA A 8 -37.69 41.84 16.70
CA ALA A 8 -36.91 41.13 15.71
C ALA A 8 -36.26 39.91 16.39
N CYS A 9 -36.72 38.68 16.07
CA CYS A 9 -36.05 37.43 16.43
C CYS A 9 -34.89 37.25 15.48
N LEU A 10 -33.69 37.47 16.01
CA LEU A 10 -32.41 37.03 15.39
C LEU A 10 -32.24 35.53 15.64
N LEU A 11 -32.58 34.72 14.64
CA LEU A 11 -32.20 33.31 14.61
C LEU A 11 -30.69 33.21 14.29
N GLY A 12 -29.89 33.01 15.32
CA GLY A 12 -28.49 32.71 15.18
C GLY A 12 -28.31 31.29 14.64
N ILE A 13 -27.98 31.16 13.35
CA ILE A 13 -27.54 29.90 12.76
C ILE A 13 -26.11 29.70 13.22
N SER A 14 -25.91 28.88 14.27
CA SER A 14 -24.60 28.38 14.65
C SER A 14 -24.17 27.36 13.61
N ILE A 15 -23.35 27.79 12.67
CA ILE A 15 -22.61 26.88 11.78
C ILE A 15 -21.57 26.18 12.67
N PHE A 16 -21.86 24.97 13.09
CA PHE A 16 -20.85 24.07 13.64
C PHE A 16 -19.86 23.73 12.50
N GLN A 17 -18.83 24.53 12.33
CA GLN A 17 -17.64 24.08 11.63
C GLN A 17 -17.01 23.00 12.52
N ASN A 18 -17.21 21.75 12.14
CA ASN A 18 -16.38 20.65 12.63
C ASN A 18 -14.94 20.90 12.12
N THR A 19 -14.20 21.73 12.81
CA THR A 19 -12.74 21.75 12.71
C THR A 19 -12.26 20.44 13.34
N TYR A 20 -12.12 19.40 12.51
CA TYR A 20 -11.28 18.27 12.89
C TYR A 20 -9.90 18.86 13.16
N ALA A 21 -9.50 18.90 14.42
CA ALA A 21 -8.11 19.21 14.77
C ALA A 21 -7.26 18.20 13.98
N GLN A 22 -6.41 18.71 13.10
CA GLN A 22 -5.53 17.89 12.30
C GLN A 22 -4.64 17.12 13.27
N GLN A 23 -4.84 15.81 13.34
CA GLN A 23 -4.15 14.97 14.31
C GLN A 23 -2.67 14.99 13.99
N GLN A 24 -1.85 15.46 14.90
CA GLN A 24 -0.42 15.58 14.70
C GLN A 24 0.24 14.23 15.02
N PHE A 25 0.63 13.47 14.01
CA PHE A 25 1.39 12.24 14.14
C PHE A 25 2.88 12.55 14.34
N SER A 26 3.58 11.68 15.08
CA SER A 26 5.03 11.68 15.09
C SER A 26 5.61 11.15 13.77
N ALA A 27 6.81 11.56 13.40
CA ALA A 27 7.49 11.06 12.19
C ALA A 27 7.86 9.57 12.24
N GLY A 28 7.54 8.88 13.34
CA GLY A 28 7.81 7.45 13.52
C GLY A 28 9.01 7.16 14.43
N PRO A 29 9.47 5.91 14.49
CA PRO A 29 10.58 5.50 15.34
C PRO A 29 11.90 6.11 14.89
N SER A 30 12.81 6.33 15.83
CA SER A 30 14.09 7.02 15.59
C SER A 30 14.98 6.36 14.53
N TRP A 31 14.93 5.03 14.41
CA TRP A 31 15.71 4.29 13.43
C TRP A 31 15.36 4.66 11.98
N LEU A 32 14.12 5.12 11.75
CA LEU A 32 13.60 5.42 10.42
C LEU A 32 14.32 6.60 9.76
N LYS A 33 14.75 7.58 10.54
CA LYS A 33 15.43 8.80 10.04
C LYS A 33 16.71 8.50 9.25
N GLN A 34 17.40 7.40 9.58
CA GLN A 34 18.66 7.02 8.94
C GLN A 34 18.55 5.72 8.15
N ALA A 35 17.31 5.26 7.90
CA ALA A 35 17.09 4.00 7.22
C ALA A 35 17.46 4.08 5.73
N THR A 36 18.26 3.12 5.30
CA THR A 36 18.52 2.84 3.89
C THR A 36 17.81 1.55 3.54
N PHE A 37 16.75 1.68 2.73
CA PHE A 37 15.91 0.55 2.34
C PHE A 37 16.45 -0.17 1.11
N TYR A 38 16.42 -1.49 1.14
CA TYR A 38 16.59 -2.35 -0.02
C TYR A 38 15.26 -3.06 -0.32
N GLN A 39 14.68 -2.75 -1.49
CA GLN A 39 13.51 -3.49 -1.96
C GLN A 39 13.97 -4.82 -2.54
N LEU A 40 13.37 -5.91 -2.07
CA LEU A 40 13.75 -7.26 -2.37
C LEU A 40 12.54 -8.08 -2.84
N TYR A 41 12.68 -8.69 -4.01
CA TYR A 41 11.73 -9.70 -4.49
C TYR A 41 12.30 -11.09 -4.18
N PRO A 42 11.76 -11.84 -3.18
CA PRO A 42 12.35 -13.09 -2.72
C PRO A 42 12.64 -14.07 -3.84
N GLN A 43 11.67 -14.28 -4.73
CA GLN A 43 11.74 -15.24 -5.84
C GLN A 43 12.98 -15.10 -6.72
N SER A 44 13.50 -13.88 -6.92
CA SER A 44 14.61 -13.61 -7.82
C SER A 44 15.91 -13.21 -7.09
N PHE A 45 15.95 -13.29 -5.74
CA PHE A 45 17.07 -12.78 -4.97
C PHE A 45 18.16 -13.84 -4.72
N LYS A 46 17.82 -14.94 -4.04
CA LYS A 46 18.77 -16.05 -3.76
C LYS A 46 18.00 -17.33 -3.48
N ASP A 47 18.20 -18.29 -4.33
CA ASP A 47 17.78 -19.67 -4.17
C ASP A 47 18.75 -20.39 -3.21
N SER A 48 18.25 -20.97 -2.13
CA SER A 48 19.06 -21.64 -1.11
C SER A 48 19.07 -23.16 -1.25
N ASP A 49 18.12 -23.76 -1.96
CA ASP A 49 17.93 -25.20 -2.06
C ASP A 49 18.05 -25.75 -3.50
N GLY A 50 18.14 -24.86 -4.50
CA GLY A 50 18.42 -25.24 -5.89
C GLY A 50 17.17 -25.56 -6.70
N ASP A 51 15.99 -25.14 -6.27
CA ASP A 51 14.71 -25.37 -6.97
C ASP A 51 14.43 -24.32 -8.09
N GLY A 52 15.28 -23.32 -8.23
CA GLY A 52 15.17 -22.24 -9.19
C GLY A 52 14.39 -21.03 -8.68
N VAL A 53 13.90 -21.03 -7.44
CA VAL A 53 13.18 -19.95 -6.79
C VAL A 53 13.94 -19.46 -5.56
N GLY A 54 14.15 -18.15 -5.46
CA GLY A 54 14.73 -17.56 -4.26
C GLY A 54 13.77 -17.67 -3.07
N ASP A 55 14.33 -17.79 -1.86
CA ASP A 55 13.59 -18.11 -0.65
C ASP A 55 14.10 -17.36 0.59
N LEU A 56 13.41 -17.50 1.74
CA LEU A 56 13.75 -16.83 2.99
C LEU A 56 15.14 -17.25 3.54
N ASN A 57 15.55 -18.50 3.36
CA ASN A 57 16.90 -18.93 3.77
C ASN A 57 17.97 -18.31 2.87
N GLY A 58 17.70 -18.17 1.58
CA GLY A 58 18.57 -17.47 0.64
C GLY A 58 18.78 -16.01 1.04
N ILE A 59 17.73 -15.33 1.54
CA ILE A 59 17.86 -13.99 2.10
C ILE A 59 18.77 -14.01 3.33
N VAL A 60 18.58 -14.96 4.25
CA VAL A 60 19.47 -15.13 5.42
C VAL A 60 20.93 -15.25 5.00
N GLN A 61 21.24 -16.07 3.97
CA GLN A 61 22.60 -16.26 3.45
C GLN A 61 23.22 -14.97 2.89
N LYS A 62 22.42 -13.96 2.55
CA LYS A 62 22.86 -12.70 1.94
C LYS A 62 22.78 -11.48 2.86
N LEU A 63 22.43 -11.64 4.13
CA LEU A 63 22.32 -10.52 5.07
C LEU A 63 23.65 -9.80 5.28
N ASP A 64 24.79 -10.51 5.33
CA ASP A 64 26.12 -9.89 5.47
C ASP A 64 26.47 -9.05 4.24
N TYR A 65 26.08 -9.52 3.04
CA TYR A 65 26.24 -8.73 1.81
C TYR A 65 25.37 -7.45 1.87
N LEU A 66 24.11 -7.55 2.27
CA LEU A 66 23.24 -6.37 2.39
C LEU A 66 23.78 -5.39 3.43
N GLN A 67 24.26 -5.88 4.57
CA GLN A 67 24.89 -5.05 5.60
C GLN A 67 26.13 -4.34 5.07
N SER A 68 26.97 -5.02 4.27
CA SER A 68 28.18 -4.43 3.66
C SER A 68 27.87 -3.31 2.66
N LEU A 69 26.66 -3.29 2.12
CA LEU A 69 26.14 -2.19 1.27
C LEU A 69 25.61 -1.01 2.08
N GLY A 70 25.60 -1.08 3.41
CA GLY A 70 25.02 -0.05 4.27
C GLY A 70 23.49 -0.11 4.38
N ILE A 71 22.87 -1.24 4.00
CA ILE A 71 21.42 -1.43 4.11
C ILE A 71 21.05 -1.63 5.58
N THR A 72 20.05 -0.89 6.03
CA THR A 72 19.54 -0.95 7.41
C THR A 72 18.07 -1.36 7.49
N ALA A 73 17.39 -1.47 6.36
CA ALA A 73 16.03 -1.98 6.28
C ALA A 73 15.80 -2.72 4.95
N ILE A 74 15.07 -3.83 5.02
CA ILE A 74 14.64 -4.59 3.85
C ILE A 74 13.13 -4.46 3.73
N TRP A 75 12.63 -4.07 2.55
CA TRP A 75 11.25 -4.25 2.17
C TRP A 75 11.14 -5.44 1.23
N MET A 76 10.40 -6.46 1.64
CA MET A 76 10.13 -7.65 0.81
C MET A 76 8.80 -7.55 0.12
N ASN A 77 8.74 -7.89 -1.17
CA ASN A 77 7.49 -8.18 -1.87
C ASN A 77 6.69 -9.25 -1.13
N PRO A 78 5.36 -9.39 -1.41
CA PRO A 78 4.52 -10.30 -0.65
C PRO A 78 5.07 -11.71 -0.57
N ILE A 79 5.14 -12.25 0.64
CA ILE A 79 5.58 -13.63 0.93
C ILE A 79 4.42 -14.55 1.28
N PHE A 80 3.18 -14.02 1.26
CA PHE A 80 1.97 -14.74 1.64
C PHE A 80 1.60 -15.81 0.62
N GLU A 81 0.78 -16.79 1.05
CA GLU A 81 0.26 -17.81 0.13
C GLU A 81 -0.49 -17.15 -1.03
N SER A 82 -0.13 -17.52 -2.26
CA SER A 82 -0.62 -16.92 -3.49
C SER A 82 -0.56 -17.94 -4.63
N PRO A 83 -1.46 -17.90 -5.61
CA PRO A 83 -1.30 -18.60 -6.88
C PRO A 83 -0.24 -17.94 -7.79
N PHE A 84 0.28 -16.77 -7.44
CA PHE A 84 1.33 -16.04 -8.17
C PHE A 84 0.96 -15.63 -9.60
N PHE A 85 -0.30 -15.29 -9.84
CA PHE A 85 -0.70 -14.66 -11.09
C PHE A 85 -0.19 -13.21 -11.18
N ASP A 86 0.04 -12.58 -10.04
CA ASP A 86 0.59 -11.23 -9.91
C ASP A 86 1.70 -11.21 -8.85
N ALA A 87 2.75 -11.97 -9.07
CA ALA A 87 4.00 -11.93 -8.28
C ALA A 87 3.83 -12.01 -6.75
N GLY A 88 2.69 -12.53 -6.26
CA GLY A 88 2.33 -12.62 -4.84
C GLY A 88 1.36 -11.55 -4.35
N TYR A 89 1.05 -10.52 -5.15
CA TYR A 89 0.04 -9.52 -4.81
C TYR A 89 -1.39 -10.07 -4.87
N ASP A 90 -1.63 -11.20 -5.53
CA ASP A 90 -2.86 -11.96 -5.50
C ASP A 90 -2.88 -12.94 -4.31
N VAL A 91 -3.03 -12.40 -3.08
CA VAL A 91 -2.94 -13.15 -1.82
C VAL A 91 -4.10 -14.12 -1.67
N ALA A 92 -3.80 -15.41 -1.43
CA ALA A 92 -4.76 -16.46 -1.17
C ALA A 92 -4.93 -16.80 0.33
N ASP A 93 -3.96 -16.48 1.16
CA ASP A 93 -4.06 -16.59 2.63
C ASP A 93 -3.07 -15.62 3.29
N TYR A 94 -3.61 -14.63 4.04
CA TYR A 94 -2.79 -13.63 4.73
C TYR A 94 -2.02 -14.16 5.95
N TYR A 95 -2.38 -15.33 6.45
CA TYR A 95 -1.82 -15.91 7.67
C TYR A 95 -0.83 -17.05 7.38
N LYS A 96 -0.50 -17.28 6.09
CA LYS A 96 0.46 -18.31 5.68
C LYS A 96 1.52 -17.73 4.76
N ILE A 97 2.73 -18.24 4.93
CA ILE A 97 3.85 -18.00 3.99
C ILE A 97 3.67 -18.96 2.80
N ALA A 98 3.90 -18.45 1.60
CA ALA A 98 3.91 -19.27 0.40
C ALA A 98 4.97 -20.40 0.52
N PRO A 99 4.61 -21.67 0.31
CA PRO A 99 5.53 -22.80 0.50
C PRO A 99 6.84 -22.68 -0.27
N ARG A 100 6.82 -22.03 -1.45
CA ARG A 100 8.03 -21.78 -2.25
C ARG A 100 9.07 -20.88 -1.55
N TYR A 101 8.65 -20.09 -0.57
CA TYR A 101 9.54 -19.21 0.18
C TYR A 101 9.96 -19.82 1.53
N GLY A 102 9.32 -20.90 1.95
CA GLY A 102 9.54 -21.55 3.23
C GLY A 102 8.32 -21.52 4.15
N ASN A 103 8.54 -21.29 5.43
CA ASN A 103 7.49 -21.32 6.45
C ASN A 103 7.79 -20.31 7.58
N GLU A 104 6.93 -20.28 8.62
CA GLU A 104 7.09 -19.35 9.75
C GLU A 104 8.44 -19.49 10.47
N SER A 105 9.02 -20.70 10.59
CA SER A 105 10.31 -20.86 11.24
C SER A 105 11.45 -20.24 10.43
N ASN A 106 11.35 -20.27 9.09
CA ASN A 106 12.31 -19.61 8.21
C ASN A 106 12.19 -18.08 8.33
N LEU A 107 10.95 -17.54 8.44
CA LEU A 107 10.75 -16.11 8.65
C LEU A 107 11.27 -15.67 10.03
N LYS A 108 10.98 -16.40 11.10
CA LYS A 108 11.50 -16.10 12.44
C LYS A 108 13.02 -16.06 12.45
N LYS A 109 13.67 -17.04 11.79
CA LYS A 109 15.12 -17.05 11.62
C LYS A 109 15.61 -15.83 10.84
N LEU A 110 14.92 -15.44 9.76
CA LEU A 110 15.30 -14.25 8.99
C LEU A 110 15.19 -12.98 9.84
N ILE A 111 14.12 -12.82 10.61
CA ILE A 111 13.93 -11.68 11.53
C ILE A 111 15.08 -11.63 12.55
N GLU A 112 15.36 -12.74 13.22
CA GLU A 112 16.44 -12.82 14.22
C GLU A 112 17.81 -12.47 13.63
N GLU A 113 18.15 -13.04 12.47
CA GLU A 113 19.43 -12.81 11.80
C GLU A 113 19.58 -11.39 11.23
N ALA A 114 18.47 -10.79 10.74
CA ALA A 114 18.43 -9.41 10.31
C ALA A 114 18.62 -8.44 11.50
N HIS A 115 17.92 -8.68 12.60
CA HIS A 115 18.03 -7.85 13.81
C HIS A 115 19.41 -7.91 14.45
N LYS A 116 20.10 -9.06 14.46
CA LYS A 116 21.51 -9.17 14.90
C LYS A 116 22.45 -8.24 14.11
N ARG A 117 22.09 -7.90 12.87
CA ARG A 117 22.84 -7.03 11.97
C ARG A 117 22.31 -5.59 11.95
N ASN A 118 21.38 -5.25 12.85
CA ASN A 118 20.64 -3.98 12.85
C ASN A 118 19.90 -3.69 11.55
N ILE A 119 19.44 -4.71 10.86
CA ILE A 119 18.60 -4.62 9.65
C ILE A 119 17.15 -4.84 10.06
N LYS A 120 16.28 -3.88 9.72
CA LYS A 120 14.84 -3.94 9.92
C LYS A 120 14.16 -4.69 8.80
N LEU A 121 13.06 -5.40 9.09
CA LEU A 121 12.33 -6.20 8.12
C LEU A 121 10.90 -5.69 7.97
N VAL A 122 10.56 -5.20 6.77
CA VAL A 122 9.26 -4.67 6.40
C VAL A 122 8.61 -5.58 5.37
N LEU A 123 7.38 -6.02 5.63
CA LEU A 123 6.59 -6.83 4.70
C LEU A 123 5.73 -5.96 3.79
N ASP A 124 5.29 -6.52 2.68
CA ASP A 124 4.28 -5.90 1.83
C ASP A 124 2.87 -6.27 2.30
N LEU A 125 2.00 -5.29 2.52
CA LEU A 125 0.63 -5.48 2.94
C LEU A 125 -0.32 -5.17 1.80
N VAL A 126 -0.85 -6.20 1.15
CA VAL A 126 -1.87 -6.08 0.11
C VAL A 126 -3.22 -5.80 0.77
N ALA A 127 -3.52 -4.53 1.05
CA ALA A 127 -4.69 -4.16 1.86
C ALA A 127 -6.00 -4.09 1.07
N GLY A 128 -5.93 -3.85 -0.26
CA GLY A 128 -7.09 -3.47 -1.08
C GLY A 128 -7.83 -4.63 -1.74
N HIS A 129 -7.23 -5.82 -1.85
CA HIS A 129 -7.79 -6.96 -2.58
C HIS A 129 -7.20 -8.29 -2.11
N THR A 130 -7.77 -9.37 -2.61
CA THR A 130 -7.21 -10.73 -2.48
C THR A 130 -7.10 -11.38 -3.85
N SER A 131 -6.53 -12.57 -3.92
CA SER A 131 -6.77 -13.46 -5.05
C SER A 131 -8.24 -13.90 -5.11
N ASP A 132 -8.75 -14.20 -6.30
CA ASP A 132 -10.02 -14.91 -6.48
C ASP A 132 -9.95 -16.38 -5.97
N GLN A 133 -8.74 -16.87 -5.67
CA GLN A 133 -8.51 -18.17 -5.03
C GLN A 133 -8.61 -18.11 -3.50
N HIS A 134 -8.69 -16.93 -2.91
CA HIS A 134 -8.80 -16.77 -1.46
C HIS A 134 -10.07 -17.46 -0.92
N PRO A 135 -10.01 -18.23 0.19
CA PRO A 135 -11.18 -18.86 0.80
C PRO A 135 -12.34 -17.91 1.10
N TRP A 136 -12.03 -16.68 1.51
CA TRP A 136 -13.05 -15.64 1.74
C TRP A 136 -13.81 -15.29 0.47
N PHE A 137 -13.10 -15.15 -0.67
CA PHE A 137 -13.74 -14.85 -1.93
C PHE A 137 -14.62 -16.01 -2.39
N LYS A 138 -14.09 -17.23 -2.36
CA LYS A 138 -14.86 -18.44 -2.70
C LYS A 138 -16.12 -18.58 -1.85
N ALA A 139 -16.03 -18.31 -0.55
CA ALA A 139 -17.19 -18.31 0.35
C ALA A 139 -18.16 -17.16 0.03
N SER A 140 -17.68 -15.96 -0.26
CA SER A 140 -18.52 -14.82 -0.64
C SER A 140 -19.26 -15.02 -1.95
N ALA A 141 -18.72 -15.83 -2.85
CA ALA A 141 -19.28 -16.17 -4.16
C ALA A 141 -20.42 -17.22 -4.10
N GLN A 142 -20.69 -17.80 -2.94
CA GLN A 142 -21.78 -18.76 -2.73
C GLN A 142 -23.15 -18.08 -2.74
N LYS A 143 -24.19 -18.84 -3.10
CA LYS A 143 -25.58 -18.37 -3.10
C LYS A 143 -26.08 -18.02 -1.70
N LYS A 144 -25.72 -18.85 -0.70
CA LYS A 144 -26.11 -18.67 0.71
C LYS A 144 -25.24 -17.62 1.36
N LYS A 145 -25.86 -16.65 2.06
CA LYS A 145 -25.14 -15.67 2.87
C LYS A 145 -24.33 -16.34 3.97
N ASN A 146 -23.12 -15.85 4.18
CA ASN A 146 -22.19 -16.27 5.22
C ASN A 146 -21.40 -15.05 5.73
N GLU A 147 -20.49 -15.24 6.66
CA GLU A 147 -19.68 -14.18 7.27
C GLU A 147 -18.78 -13.42 6.27
N PHE A 148 -18.44 -14.03 5.14
CA PHE A 148 -17.61 -13.43 4.10
C PHE A 148 -18.40 -12.72 3.01
N THR A 149 -19.75 -12.79 3.05
CA THR A 149 -20.62 -12.25 1.99
C THR A 149 -20.35 -10.78 1.70
N ASP A 150 -20.10 -9.98 2.72
CA ASP A 150 -19.91 -8.53 2.64
C ASP A 150 -18.42 -8.10 2.70
N ARG A 151 -17.47 -9.06 2.67
CA ARG A 151 -16.05 -8.77 2.54
C ARG A 151 -15.66 -8.25 1.17
N TYR A 152 -16.45 -8.55 0.15
CA TYR A 152 -16.25 -8.14 -1.23
C TYR A 152 -17.46 -7.39 -1.75
N ILE A 153 -17.25 -6.63 -2.81
CA ILE A 153 -18.29 -5.79 -3.42
C ILE A 153 -18.88 -6.53 -4.62
N TRP A 154 -20.19 -6.86 -4.54
CA TRP A 154 -20.90 -7.62 -5.55
C TRP A 154 -22.14 -6.89 -6.04
N THR A 155 -22.39 -6.84 -7.35
CA THR A 155 -23.69 -6.40 -7.88
C THR A 155 -24.83 -7.30 -7.39
N LYS A 156 -26.07 -6.86 -7.52
CA LYS A 156 -27.26 -7.65 -7.11
C LYS A 156 -27.78 -8.58 -8.21
N SER A 157 -27.19 -8.53 -9.40
CA SER A 157 -27.59 -9.37 -10.53
C SER A 157 -26.42 -9.54 -11.50
N LYS A 158 -26.30 -10.74 -12.09
CA LYS A 158 -25.35 -11.02 -13.19
C LYS A 158 -25.61 -10.18 -14.45
N SER A 159 -26.82 -9.65 -14.63
CA SER A 159 -27.13 -8.73 -15.73
C SER A 159 -26.56 -7.30 -15.53
N LEU A 160 -26.14 -6.96 -14.33
CA LEU A 160 -25.51 -5.69 -14.00
C LEU A 160 -23.99 -5.85 -14.04
N LEU A 161 -23.37 -5.30 -15.10
CA LEU A 161 -21.91 -5.32 -15.26
C LEU A 161 -21.39 -3.87 -15.41
N PRO A 162 -21.31 -3.11 -14.31
CA PRO A 162 -20.71 -1.78 -14.35
C PRO A 162 -19.21 -1.87 -14.67
N GLU A 163 -18.62 -0.72 -15.02
CA GLU A 163 -17.17 -0.63 -15.22
C GLU A 163 -16.42 -1.16 -13.98
N LYS A 164 -15.29 -1.83 -14.22
CA LYS A 164 -14.44 -2.50 -13.20
C LYS A 164 -15.07 -3.71 -12.49
N PHE A 165 -16.30 -4.11 -12.88
CA PHE A 165 -16.87 -5.35 -12.38
C PHE A 165 -16.54 -6.52 -13.31
N VAL A 166 -16.25 -7.67 -12.71
CA VAL A 166 -15.88 -8.90 -13.42
C VAL A 166 -17.06 -9.87 -13.38
N ALA A 167 -17.47 -10.35 -14.57
CA ALA A 167 -18.47 -11.38 -14.69
C ALA A 167 -17.84 -12.78 -14.53
N GLY A 168 -18.59 -13.71 -13.96
CA GLY A 168 -18.13 -15.08 -13.81
C GLY A 168 -19.25 -16.07 -13.52
N ASN A 169 -18.88 -17.34 -13.49
CA ASN A 169 -19.83 -18.45 -13.26
C ASN A 169 -19.95 -18.78 -11.78
N PHE A 170 -20.39 -17.80 -10.97
CA PHE A 170 -20.55 -17.93 -9.54
C PHE A 170 -21.96 -18.44 -9.16
N GLU A 171 -22.09 -19.11 -8.02
CA GLU A 171 -23.40 -19.46 -7.46
C GLU A 171 -24.20 -18.22 -7.06
N ARG A 172 -23.49 -17.18 -6.60
CA ARG A 172 -24.07 -15.88 -6.27
C ARG A 172 -24.58 -15.19 -7.54
N ASN A 173 -25.78 -14.61 -7.46
CA ASN A 173 -26.31 -13.79 -8.54
C ASN A 173 -25.69 -12.39 -8.51
N GLY A 174 -24.51 -12.24 -9.07
CA GLY A 174 -23.80 -10.96 -9.10
C GLY A 174 -22.46 -11.06 -9.82
N ASN A 175 -21.88 -9.89 -10.06
CA ASN A 175 -20.53 -9.69 -10.55
C ASN A 175 -19.72 -8.97 -9.46
N TYR A 176 -18.43 -9.25 -9.32
CA TYR A 176 -17.60 -8.62 -8.28
C TYR A 176 -16.81 -7.45 -8.82
N LEU A 177 -16.54 -6.47 -7.96
CA LEU A 177 -15.64 -5.36 -8.24
C LEU A 177 -14.18 -5.86 -8.14
N LYS A 178 -13.37 -5.62 -9.18
CA LYS A 178 -11.92 -5.82 -9.11
C LYS A 178 -11.22 -4.59 -8.57
N ASN A 179 -10.06 -4.78 -7.93
CA ASN A 179 -9.22 -3.67 -7.52
C ASN A 179 -8.22 -3.30 -8.63
N PHE A 180 -7.45 -4.26 -9.11
CA PHE A 180 -6.45 -4.07 -10.15
C PHE A 180 -6.67 -5.06 -11.31
N PHE A 181 -6.20 -6.31 -11.23
CA PHE A 181 -6.47 -7.34 -12.23
C PHE A 181 -7.82 -8.04 -11.99
N ASP A 182 -8.31 -8.74 -13.04
CA ASP A 182 -9.57 -9.49 -12.94
C ASP A 182 -9.53 -10.58 -11.85
N CYS A 183 -8.38 -11.19 -11.60
CA CYS A 183 -8.19 -12.16 -10.52
C CYS A 183 -8.06 -11.55 -9.11
N GLN A 184 -8.19 -10.23 -8.99
CA GLN A 184 -7.99 -9.49 -7.72
C GLN A 184 -9.28 -8.80 -7.27
N PRO A 185 -10.23 -9.53 -6.67
CA PRO A 185 -11.47 -8.97 -6.15
C PRO A 185 -11.20 -7.97 -5.03
N ALA A 186 -11.80 -6.79 -5.13
CA ALA A 186 -11.66 -5.72 -4.17
C ALA A 186 -12.29 -6.07 -2.82
N LEU A 187 -11.53 -5.87 -1.74
CA LEU A 187 -12.04 -5.91 -0.38
C LEU A 187 -12.95 -4.71 -0.11
N ASN A 188 -13.98 -4.91 0.69
CA ASN A 188 -15.03 -3.93 0.91
C ASN A 188 -14.70 -3.01 2.08
N PHE A 189 -14.08 -1.88 1.80
CA PHE A 189 -13.90 -0.78 2.77
C PHE A 189 -15.01 0.27 2.70
N GLY A 190 -15.97 0.10 1.82
CA GLY A 190 -17.14 0.95 1.65
C GLY A 190 -16.99 2.08 0.65
N TYR A 191 -18.07 2.85 0.55
CA TYR A 191 -18.22 4.02 -0.31
C TYR A 191 -18.47 5.25 0.54
N VAL A 192 -17.89 6.42 0.17
CA VAL A 192 -18.13 7.70 0.86
C VAL A 192 -19.60 8.11 0.74
N ASN A 193 -20.10 8.18 -0.48
CA ASN A 193 -21.48 8.56 -0.80
C ASN A 193 -22.14 7.44 -1.61
N PRO A 194 -22.66 6.38 -0.96
CA PRO A 194 -23.29 5.26 -1.66
C PRO A 194 -24.47 5.75 -2.49
N ASN A 195 -24.51 5.38 -3.77
CA ASN A 195 -25.67 5.65 -4.62
C ASN A 195 -26.85 4.75 -4.17
N PRO A 196 -27.98 5.30 -3.74
CA PRO A 196 -29.12 4.52 -3.25
C PRO A 196 -29.72 3.58 -4.29
N LYS A 197 -29.48 3.81 -5.58
CA LYS A 197 -29.87 2.92 -6.68
C LYS A 197 -28.97 1.69 -6.76
N ASN A 198 -27.72 1.79 -6.29
CA ASN A 198 -26.73 0.74 -6.31
C ASN A 198 -26.69 0.00 -4.97
N LYS A 199 -27.60 -0.95 -4.79
CA LYS A 199 -27.78 -1.67 -3.51
C LYS A 199 -26.53 -2.46 -3.05
N TRP A 200 -25.49 -2.51 -3.82
CA TRP A 200 -24.18 -3.12 -3.46
C TRP A 200 -23.20 -2.12 -2.85
N GLU A 201 -23.44 -0.83 -3.02
CA GLU A 201 -22.62 0.20 -2.41
C GLU A 201 -22.97 0.32 -0.92
N GLN A 202 -22.08 -0.16 -0.08
CA GLN A 202 -22.20 -0.04 1.37
C GLN A 202 -21.45 1.22 1.84
N SER A 203 -22.05 1.95 2.79
CA SER A 203 -21.36 3.06 3.44
C SER A 203 -20.13 2.56 4.20
N ILE A 204 -19.12 3.42 4.34
CA ILE A 204 -17.94 3.19 5.16
C ILE A 204 -18.27 2.78 6.62
N THR A 205 -19.46 3.14 7.11
CA THR A 205 -19.95 2.79 8.45
C THR A 205 -20.78 1.51 8.50
N SER A 206 -21.03 0.87 7.36
CA SER A 206 -21.79 -0.38 7.30
C SER A 206 -21.02 -1.53 7.95
N PRO A 207 -21.72 -2.57 8.47
CA PRO A 207 -21.07 -3.69 9.17
C PRO A 207 -19.97 -4.40 8.38
N GLY A 208 -20.14 -4.59 7.05
CA GLY A 208 -19.13 -5.24 6.20
C GLY A 208 -17.82 -4.46 6.16
N PRO A 209 -17.80 -3.18 5.74
CA PRO A 209 -16.62 -2.31 5.78
C PRO A 209 -15.99 -2.17 7.16
N VAL A 210 -16.79 -2.07 8.23
CA VAL A 210 -16.27 -2.02 9.60
C VAL A 210 -15.55 -3.34 9.95
N ALA A 211 -16.15 -4.48 9.64
CA ALA A 211 -15.54 -5.80 9.89
C ALA A 211 -14.24 -5.97 9.08
N MET A 212 -14.17 -5.43 7.85
CA MET A 212 -12.96 -5.50 7.04
C MET A 212 -11.80 -4.69 7.66
N ARG A 213 -12.07 -3.50 8.19
CA ARG A 213 -11.05 -2.72 8.93
C ARG A 213 -10.53 -3.47 10.17
N GLN A 214 -11.41 -4.16 10.89
CA GLN A 214 -10.99 -4.98 12.02
C GLN A 214 -10.14 -6.18 11.60
N GLU A 215 -10.48 -6.80 10.47
CA GLU A 215 -9.68 -7.89 9.92
C GLU A 215 -8.28 -7.41 9.50
N LEU A 216 -8.19 -6.25 8.85
CA LEU A 216 -6.89 -5.67 8.50
C LEU A 216 -5.99 -5.45 9.73
N LYS A 217 -6.58 -5.00 10.85
CA LYS A 217 -5.84 -4.90 12.13
C LYS A 217 -5.34 -6.25 12.63
N LYS A 218 -6.12 -7.33 12.46
CA LYS A 218 -5.69 -8.69 12.84
C LYS A 218 -4.54 -9.19 11.97
N ILE A 219 -4.60 -8.96 10.65
CA ILE A 219 -3.53 -9.33 9.72
C ILE A 219 -2.23 -8.62 10.13
N ILE A 220 -2.29 -7.30 10.34
CA ILE A 220 -1.14 -6.52 10.77
C ILE A 220 -0.59 -7.06 12.11
N ALA A 221 -1.48 -7.27 13.09
CA ALA A 221 -1.07 -7.75 14.41
C ALA A 221 -0.38 -9.12 14.36
N TYR A 222 -0.89 -10.04 13.54
CA TYR A 222 -0.32 -11.38 13.42
C TYR A 222 1.18 -11.36 13.04
N TRP A 223 1.54 -10.56 12.04
CA TRP A 223 2.92 -10.46 11.58
C TRP A 223 3.79 -9.58 12.47
N MET A 224 3.23 -8.49 13.01
CA MET A 224 3.96 -7.66 13.99
C MET A 224 4.28 -8.44 15.27
N ASP A 225 3.35 -9.26 15.76
CA ASP A 225 3.55 -10.11 16.94
C ASP A 225 4.60 -11.24 16.64
N MET A 226 4.85 -11.57 15.38
CA MET A 226 5.94 -12.46 14.96
C MET A 226 7.32 -11.78 14.97
N GLY A 227 7.36 -10.44 14.97
CA GLY A 227 8.59 -9.66 15.12
C GLY A 227 9.04 -8.86 13.89
N VAL A 228 8.22 -8.73 12.84
CA VAL A 228 8.53 -7.82 11.73
C VAL A 228 8.47 -6.37 12.18
N ASP A 229 9.17 -5.47 11.48
CA ASP A 229 9.31 -4.08 11.90
C ASP A 229 8.27 -3.15 11.23
N GLY A 230 7.39 -3.67 10.40
CA GLY A 230 6.33 -2.89 9.77
C GLY A 230 5.90 -3.36 8.40
N PHE A 231 5.18 -2.47 7.72
CA PHE A 231 4.60 -2.77 6.41
C PHE A 231 4.76 -1.63 5.42
N ARG A 232 5.04 -1.99 4.16
CA ARG A 232 4.70 -1.18 3.00
C ARG A 232 3.28 -1.57 2.59
N VAL A 233 2.40 -0.60 2.45
CA VAL A 233 0.98 -0.83 2.13
C VAL A 233 0.76 -0.60 0.65
N ASP A 234 0.44 -1.69 -0.03
CA ASP A 234 0.11 -1.72 -1.45
C ASP A 234 -1.14 -0.88 -1.75
N MET A 235 -1.06 -0.03 -2.80
CA MET A 235 -2.15 0.80 -3.28
C MET A 235 -2.94 1.49 -2.14
N ALA A 236 -2.25 2.06 -1.16
CA ALA A 236 -2.82 2.57 0.09
C ALA A 236 -3.98 3.56 -0.09
N SER A 237 -4.00 4.31 -1.20
CA SER A 237 -5.04 5.28 -1.54
C SER A 237 -6.34 4.66 -2.08
N SER A 238 -6.35 3.37 -2.45
CA SER A 238 -7.42 2.72 -3.24
C SER A 238 -8.56 2.10 -2.44
N LEU A 239 -8.46 2.07 -1.10
CA LEU A 239 -9.33 1.24 -0.24
C LEU A 239 -10.79 1.68 -0.28
N ILE A 240 -11.08 2.94 0.02
CA ILE A 240 -12.44 3.48 0.03
C ILE A 240 -12.84 3.93 -1.38
N LYS A 241 -14.08 3.66 -1.75
CA LYS A 241 -14.59 3.94 -3.10
C LYS A 241 -15.34 5.29 -3.14
N ASN A 242 -15.26 5.97 -4.29
CA ASN A 242 -15.84 7.31 -4.52
C ASN A 242 -15.30 8.39 -3.57
N ASP A 243 -14.04 8.27 -3.15
CA ASP A 243 -13.33 9.18 -2.24
C ASP A 243 -12.36 10.06 -3.05
N ALA A 244 -12.90 11.01 -3.80
CA ALA A 244 -12.14 11.79 -4.79
C ALA A 244 -11.05 12.69 -4.17
N ASP A 245 -11.27 13.16 -2.95
CA ASP A 245 -10.35 14.00 -2.18
C ASP A 245 -9.56 13.22 -1.13
N PHE A 246 -9.75 11.90 -1.07
CA PHE A 246 -9.13 10.99 -0.09
C PHE A 246 -9.44 11.31 1.38
N ALA A 247 -10.49 12.07 1.67
CA ALA A 247 -10.82 12.46 3.04
C ALA A 247 -11.16 11.24 3.92
N ALA A 248 -11.99 10.34 3.43
CA ALA A 248 -12.36 9.13 4.16
C ALA A 248 -11.21 8.12 4.25
N THR A 249 -10.39 8.01 3.21
CA THR A 249 -9.18 7.18 3.19
C THR A 249 -8.15 7.71 4.19
N THR A 250 -7.98 9.04 4.26
CA THR A 250 -7.15 9.71 5.28
C THR A 250 -7.64 9.39 6.68
N GLN A 251 -8.94 9.48 6.95
CA GLN A 251 -9.50 9.14 8.26
C GLN A 251 -9.29 7.65 8.60
N LEU A 252 -9.49 6.74 7.64
CA LEU A 252 -9.25 5.31 7.85
C LEU A 252 -7.80 5.05 8.28
N TRP A 253 -6.84 5.61 7.56
CA TRP A 253 -5.43 5.41 7.90
C TRP A 253 -5.01 6.10 9.18
N ALA A 254 -5.60 7.26 9.51
CA ALA A 254 -5.39 7.91 10.81
C ALA A 254 -5.85 7.02 11.98
N GLU A 255 -7.03 6.37 11.86
CA GLU A 255 -7.49 5.39 12.86
C GLU A 255 -6.57 4.17 12.94
N MET A 256 -6.10 3.66 11.79
CA MET A 256 -5.14 2.56 11.75
C MET A 256 -3.81 2.94 12.38
N ARG A 257 -3.30 4.15 12.09
CA ARG A 257 -2.05 4.66 12.65
C ARG A 257 -2.10 4.79 14.17
N ASN A 258 -3.17 5.33 14.74
CA ASN A 258 -3.32 5.45 16.19
C ASN A 258 -3.25 4.08 16.85
N TRP A 259 -4.09 3.14 16.38
CA TRP A 259 -4.08 1.77 16.88
C TRP A 259 -2.71 1.10 16.73
N PHE A 260 -2.06 1.28 15.58
CA PHE A 260 -0.77 0.68 15.27
C PHE A 260 0.34 1.23 16.18
N GLN A 261 0.39 2.55 16.36
CA GLN A 261 1.42 3.18 17.16
C GLN A 261 1.29 2.88 18.66
N ASP A 262 0.06 2.79 19.17
CA ASP A 262 -0.19 2.41 20.56
C ASP A 262 0.31 0.98 20.85
N LYS A 263 0.11 0.07 19.92
CA LYS A 263 0.49 -1.34 20.08
C LYS A 263 1.94 -1.62 19.67
N TYR A 264 2.44 -0.96 18.64
CA TYR A 264 3.75 -1.18 18.03
C TYR A 264 4.54 0.13 17.84
N PRO A 265 5.00 0.75 18.93
CA PRO A 265 5.62 2.09 18.86
C PRO A 265 6.92 2.15 18.06
N GLN A 266 7.57 1.01 17.83
CA GLN A 266 8.77 0.89 17.00
C GLN A 266 8.50 0.43 15.58
N GLY A 267 7.23 0.15 15.24
CA GLY A 267 6.81 -0.29 13.92
C GLY A 267 6.66 0.86 12.92
N VAL A 268 6.68 0.54 11.63
CA VAL A 268 6.52 1.51 10.54
C VAL A 268 5.41 1.15 9.59
N LEU A 269 4.67 2.16 9.12
CA LEU A 269 3.74 2.07 7.99
C LEU A 269 4.26 2.96 6.86
N ILE A 270 4.49 2.37 5.70
CA ILE A 270 5.01 3.00 4.48
C ILE A 270 3.90 2.97 3.43
N ALA A 271 3.56 4.11 2.86
CA ALA A 271 2.53 4.16 1.82
C ALA A 271 3.11 3.87 0.44
N GLU A 272 2.34 3.17 -0.38
CA GLU A 272 2.39 3.34 -1.81
C GLU A 272 1.24 4.26 -2.22
N TRP A 273 1.51 5.54 -2.31
CA TRP A 273 0.52 6.57 -2.66
C TRP A 273 1.05 7.55 -3.70
N SER A 274 2.37 7.74 -3.70
CA SER A 274 3.09 8.71 -4.56
C SER A 274 2.65 10.16 -4.36
N ASN A 275 2.15 10.47 -3.17
CA ASN A 275 1.82 11.81 -2.72
C ASN A 275 2.10 11.94 -1.22
N PRO A 276 3.37 12.20 -0.84
CA PRO A 276 3.77 12.29 0.56
C PRO A 276 2.97 13.29 1.39
N ALA A 277 2.58 14.43 0.81
CA ALA A 277 1.75 15.41 1.50
C ALA A 277 0.40 14.84 1.97
N GLN A 278 -0.23 14.00 1.15
CA GLN A 278 -1.50 13.35 1.50
C GLN A 278 -1.29 12.15 2.43
N SER A 279 -0.40 11.24 2.07
CA SER A 279 -0.20 9.98 2.79
C SER A 279 0.34 10.20 4.22
N ILE A 280 1.27 11.13 4.41
CA ILE A 280 1.81 11.46 5.72
C ILE A 280 0.74 12.14 6.59
N ASN A 281 -0.09 13.02 6.02
CA ASN A 281 -1.25 13.56 6.72
C ASN A 281 -2.31 12.48 7.06
N ALA A 282 -2.37 11.40 6.28
CA ALA A 282 -3.20 10.23 6.59
C ALA A 282 -2.61 9.35 7.71
N GLY A 283 -1.37 9.59 8.16
CA GLY A 283 -0.74 8.86 9.25
C GLY A 283 0.37 7.90 8.85
N PHE A 284 0.72 7.82 7.57
CA PHE A 284 1.91 7.07 7.15
C PHE A 284 3.18 7.78 7.62
N MET A 285 4.24 7.01 7.80
CA MET A 285 5.54 7.54 8.24
C MET A 285 6.46 7.85 7.06
N ILE A 286 6.27 7.13 5.95
CA ILE A 286 7.00 7.30 4.69
C ILE A 286 6.02 7.17 3.52
N ASP A 287 6.29 7.89 2.44
CA ASP A 287 5.77 7.61 1.10
C ASP A 287 6.89 7.70 0.07
N PHE A 288 6.75 6.98 -1.03
CA PHE A 288 7.71 6.98 -2.11
C PHE A 288 7.34 8.01 -3.17
N MET A 289 8.35 8.71 -3.69
CA MET A 289 8.19 9.41 -4.95
C MET A 289 8.57 8.45 -6.10
N MET A 290 7.55 7.91 -6.76
CA MET A 290 7.68 6.91 -7.83
C MET A 290 7.17 7.44 -9.17
N HIS A 291 7.30 6.62 -10.23
CA HIS A 291 7.00 7.01 -11.62
C HIS A 291 5.53 7.35 -11.89
N PHE A 292 4.56 6.73 -11.17
CA PHE A 292 3.17 7.08 -11.35
C PHE A 292 2.80 8.31 -10.53
N ASN A 293 2.29 9.34 -11.22
CA ASN A 293 1.84 10.62 -10.66
C ASN A 293 2.90 11.52 -10.04
N VAL A 294 4.21 11.21 -10.20
CA VAL A 294 5.28 12.07 -9.72
C VAL A 294 5.88 12.86 -10.87
N PRO A 295 5.63 14.19 -10.95
CA PRO A 295 6.22 15.04 -11.99
C PRO A 295 7.76 14.97 -11.98
N GLY A 296 8.34 14.85 -13.16
CA GLY A 296 9.80 14.82 -13.34
C GLY A 296 10.48 13.48 -13.02
N PHE A 297 9.83 12.53 -12.34
CA PHE A 297 10.43 11.21 -12.06
C PHE A 297 10.86 10.49 -13.35
N PRO A 298 10.02 10.39 -14.40
CA PRO A 298 10.42 9.76 -15.65
C PRO A 298 11.59 10.43 -16.34
N SER A 299 11.68 11.76 -16.27
CA SER A 299 12.79 12.51 -16.86
C SER A 299 14.09 12.35 -16.10
N MET A 300 14.03 12.18 -14.78
CA MET A 300 15.21 12.00 -13.94
C MET A 300 15.71 10.55 -13.96
N PHE A 301 14.85 9.59 -13.64
CA PHE A 301 15.27 8.21 -13.40
C PHE A 301 14.91 7.24 -14.52
N PHE A 302 13.78 7.45 -15.20
CA PHE A 302 13.23 6.44 -16.10
C PHE A 302 12.18 7.04 -17.04
N ASN A 303 12.43 7.07 -18.32
CA ASN A 303 11.45 7.48 -19.32
C ASN A 303 10.35 6.42 -19.56
N LYS A 304 9.16 6.88 -19.95
CA LYS A 304 7.96 6.05 -20.19
C LYS A 304 8.08 5.01 -21.31
N GLY A 305 9.24 4.78 -21.86
CA GLY A 305 9.41 3.91 -23.02
C GLY A 305 9.59 2.42 -22.70
N GLY A 306 9.66 2.03 -21.43
CA GLY A 306 9.95 0.65 -21.03
C GLY A 306 11.41 0.24 -21.27
N VAL A 307 11.75 -0.96 -20.84
CA VAL A 307 13.13 -1.50 -20.84
C VAL A 307 13.75 -1.61 -22.22
N PHE A 308 12.93 -1.67 -23.28
CA PHE A 308 13.35 -1.94 -24.66
C PHE A 308 13.38 -0.68 -25.56
N THR A 309 13.00 0.48 -25.05
CA THR A 309 13.07 1.74 -25.81
C THR A 309 14.28 2.56 -25.37
N ARG A 310 14.76 3.42 -26.28
CA ARG A 310 15.85 4.33 -25.97
C ARG A 310 15.47 5.21 -24.78
N ASP A 311 16.25 5.10 -23.72
CA ASP A 311 16.06 5.85 -22.51
C ASP A 311 16.88 7.15 -22.61
N THR A 312 16.22 8.30 -22.48
CA THR A 312 16.82 9.62 -22.52
C THR A 312 16.73 10.35 -21.17
N CYS A 313 16.50 9.63 -20.07
CA CYS A 313 16.45 10.25 -18.73
C CYS A 313 17.82 10.81 -18.33
N PHE A 314 17.86 11.58 -17.24
CA PHE A 314 19.09 12.18 -16.71
C PHE A 314 20.18 11.13 -16.42
N PHE A 315 19.80 9.97 -15.91
CA PHE A 315 20.71 8.85 -15.63
C PHE A 315 20.98 7.93 -16.81
N SER A 316 20.49 8.25 -18.01
CA SER A 316 20.81 7.48 -19.21
C SER A 316 22.20 7.81 -19.77
N THR A 317 22.71 6.98 -20.66
CA THR A 317 23.99 7.20 -21.35
C THR A 317 24.03 8.53 -22.10
N ASP A 318 22.90 8.97 -22.66
CA ASP A 318 22.79 10.23 -23.41
C ASP A 318 22.57 11.44 -22.49
N ALA A 319 22.19 11.24 -21.21
CA ALA A 319 21.98 12.26 -20.19
C ALA A 319 21.09 13.44 -20.65
N ASN A 320 20.10 13.19 -21.50
CA ASN A 320 19.24 14.24 -22.09
C ASN A 320 18.02 14.61 -21.23
N GLY A 321 17.78 13.90 -20.13
CA GLY A 321 16.72 14.21 -19.18
C GLY A 321 17.10 15.36 -18.25
N SER A 322 16.09 15.92 -17.56
CA SER A 322 16.29 16.95 -16.53
C SER A 322 15.85 16.44 -15.17
N ALA A 323 16.56 16.84 -14.14
CA ALA A 323 16.20 16.65 -12.75
C ALA A 323 15.31 17.78 -12.19
N ASP A 324 15.19 18.92 -12.89
CA ASP A 324 14.62 20.15 -12.35
C ASP A 324 13.18 20.00 -11.88
N GLU A 325 12.33 19.40 -12.70
CA GLU A 325 10.92 19.18 -12.35
C GLU A 325 10.77 18.22 -11.16
N PHE A 326 11.60 17.17 -11.11
CA PHE A 326 11.60 16.24 -9.98
C PHE A 326 12.05 16.92 -8.69
N ILE A 327 13.15 17.68 -8.74
CA ILE A 327 13.70 18.42 -7.58
C ILE A 327 12.66 19.41 -7.06
N LYS A 328 12.01 20.17 -7.96
CA LYS A 328 10.94 21.10 -7.57
C LYS A 328 9.82 20.38 -6.85
N ASN A 329 9.28 19.31 -7.44
CA ASN A 329 8.20 18.54 -6.82
C ASN A 329 8.63 17.91 -5.49
N TYR A 330 9.84 17.35 -5.42
CA TYR A 330 10.40 16.80 -4.18
C TYR A 330 10.46 17.86 -3.07
N THR A 331 10.93 19.06 -3.39
CA THR A 331 11.03 20.17 -2.43
C THR A 331 9.64 20.57 -1.90
N GLU A 332 8.66 20.71 -2.80
CA GLU A 332 7.27 21.01 -2.43
C GLU A 332 6.66 19.92 -1.52
N GLN A 333 6.91 18.65 -1.81
CA GLN A 333 6.48 17.54 -0.97
C GLN A 333 7.17 17.55 0.40
N LEU A 334 8.47 17.80 0.44
CA LEU A 334 9.26 17.87 1.66
C LEU A 334 8.79 19.01 2.59
N GLU A 335 8.56 20.19 2.03
CA GLU A 335 8.05 21.35 2.75
C GLU A 335 6.64 21.10 3.30
N SER A 336 5.76 20.47 2.51
CA SER A 336 4.38 20.20 2.89
C SER A 336 4.24 19.12 3.99
N THR A 337 5.24 18.26 4.15
CA THR A 337 5.24 17.23 5.21
C THR A 337 5.68 17.75 6.57
N GLU A 338 6.36 18.92 6.63
CA GLU A 338 6.75 19.62 7.85
C GLU A 338 7.36 18.71 8.95
N SER A 339 8.22 17.80 8.58
CA SER A 339 8.84 16.83 9.51
C SER A 339 7.87 15.85 10.20
N LYS A 340 6.63 15.74 9.73
CA LYS A 340 5.64 14.76 10.24
C LYS A 340 5.89 13.33 9.75
N GLY A 341 6.71 13.19 8.72
CA GLY A 341 7.11 11.93 8.10
C GLY A 341 8.27 12.11 7.15
N TYR A 342 8.56 11.09 6.35
CA TYR A 342 9.69 11.09 5.43
C TYR A 342 9.24 10.93 3.98
N VAL A 343 9.81 11.75 3.12
CA VAL A 343 9.68 11.64 1.67
C VAL A 343 10.82 10.76 1.17
N SER A 344 10.50 9.56 0.71
CA SER A 344 11.50 8.63 0.19
C SER A 344 11.63 8.74 -1.33
N VAL A 345 12.86 8.70 -1.82
CA VAL A 345 13.16 8.65 -3.25
C VAL A 345 13.59 7.22 -3.59
N ALA A 346 12.76 6.54 -4.37
CA ALA A 346 13.09 5.22 -4.87
C ALA A 346 13.79 5.35 -6.23
N THR A 347 15.00 4.83 -6.35
CA THR A 347 15.72 4.79 -7.65
C THR A 347 15.23 3.66 -8.54
N ALA A 348 14.70 2.60 -7.94
CA ALA A 348 14.10 1.46 -8.61
C ALA A 348 13.35 0.58 -7.61
N ASN A 349 12.42 -0.24 -8.11
CA ASN A 349 11.76 -1.31 -7.36
C ASN A 349 11.33 -2.44 -8.31
N HIS A 350 10.37 -3.26 -7.94
CA HIS A 350 9.85 -4.35 -8.79
C HIS A 350 8.97 -3.85 -9.96
N ASP A 351 8.45 -2.60 -9.92
CA ASP A 351 7.61 -1.99 -10.96
C ASP A 351 8.42 -1.21 -11.99
N ILE A 352 9.61 -0.77 -11.64
CA ILE A 352 10.47 0.06 -12.49
C ILE A 352 11.87 -0.54 -12.63
N SER A 353 12.45 -0.36 -13.80
CA SER A 353 13.77 -0.88 -14.11
C SER A 353 14.86 -0.31 -13.20
N ARG A 354 15.85 -1.13 -12.87
CA ARG A 354 17.06 -0.69 -12.17
C ARG A 354 17.84 0.34 -13.00
N LEU A 355 18.56 1.24 -12.35
CA LEU A 355 19.33 2.30 -13.03
C LEU A 355 20.31 1.74 -14.08
N ASN A 356 20.93 0.60 -13.80
CA ASN A 356 21.90 -0.05 -14.69
C ASN A 356 21.25 -1.10 -15.62
N CYS A 357 19.94 -1.04 -15.87
CA CYS A 357 19.26 -2.01 -16.71
C CYS A 357 19.45 -1.71 -18.19
N GLY A 358 19.75 -2.72 -18.99
CA GLY A 358 19.94 -2.60 -20.45
C GLY A 358 21.21 -1.80 -20.81
N SER A 359 21.10 -0.90 -21.79
CA SER A 359 22.19 -0.02 -22.24
C SER A 359 22.16 1.36 -21.58
N ARG A 360 21.49 1.50 -20.45
CA ARG A 360 21.17 2.82 -19.89
C ARG A 360 22.34 3.53 -19.28
N ASN A 361 23.23 2.79 -18.60
CA ASN A 361 24.32 3.38 -17.85
C ASN A 361 25.65 2.63 -18.06
N THR A 362 26.73 3.36 -18.06
CA THR A 362 28.06 2.78 -17.90
C THR A 362 28.43 2.65 -16.43
N ASP A 363 29.39 1.78 -16.09
CA ASP A 363 29.90 1.65 -14.73
C ASP A 363 30.44 2.97 -14.15
N GLU A 364 30.90 3.89 -15.01
CA GLU A 364 31.39 5.20 -14.62
C GLU A 364 30.27 6.16 -14.21
N GLN A 365 29.09 6.04 -14.81
CA GLN A 365 27.92 6.86 -14.48
C GLN A 365 27.20 6.39 -13.21
N LEU A 366 27.44 5.15 -12.78
CA LEU A 366 26.86 4.58 -11.58
C LEU A 366 27.68 4.81 -10.31
N LYS A 367 28.92 5.25 -10.46
CA LYS A 367 29.84 5.62 -9.36
C LYS A 367 29.66 7.06 -8.92
#